data_6389ef44f730e6ff88eb0b6c97b233f5
#
_entry.id   6389ef44f730e6ff88eb0b6c97b233f5
#
_cell.length_a   1.000
_cell.length_b   1.000
_cell.length_c   1.000
_cell.angle_alpha   90.00
_cell.angle_beta   90.00
_cell.angle_gamma   90.00
#
_symmetry.space_group_name_H-M   'P 1'
#
loop_
_entity.id
_entity.type
_entity.pdbx_description
1 polymer ?
#
loop_
_entity_poly.entity_id
_entity_poly.type
_entity_poly.pdbx_seq_one_letter_code
_entity_poly.pdbx_strand_id
1 'polypeptide(L)'
;PVVFLPNSSFYDFVILTSNVHIAWMRTVAGRLEMRYRYSAKIVYNNFPWPEVTDEQKEMISKTAQAILEARALYPDCSLADLYDELTMPVELRQAHQANDMAVMRAYGMQKIVDGKKTWLTESETVARLFEMYEDLTKK
;
A
#
# COMPACT_ATOMS: atom_id res chain seq x y z
N PRO A 1 -3.13 -18.44 -4.51
CA PRO A 1 -1.83 -18.87 -4.00
C PRO A 1 -1.22 -17.78 -3.13
N VAL A 2 -0.52 -18.22 -2.11
CA VAL A 2 0.19 -17.32 -1.22
C VAL A 2 1.43 -16.79 -1.92
N VAL A 3 1.59 -15.47 -1.90
CA VAL A 3 2.79 -14.85 -2.44
C VAL A 3 3.91 -15.00 -1.39
N PHE A 4 4.96 -15.70 -1.76
CA PHE A 4 6.12 -15.86 -0.89
C PHE A 4 7.15 -14.80 -1.23
N LEU A 5 7.53 -14.01 -0.25
CA LEU A 5 8.48 -12.91 -0.38
C LEU A 5 9.71 -13.24 0.47
N PRO A 6 10.72 -13.92 -0.10
CA PRO A 6 11.92 -14.23 0.66
C PRO A 6 12.60 -12.94 1.12
N ASN A 7 13.05 -12.95 2.36
CA ASN A 7 13.70 -11.80 2.99
C ASN A 7 12.80 -10.58 3.15
N SER A 8 11.47 -10.78 3.03
CA SER A 8 10.53 -9.70 3.27
C SER A 8 10.52 -9.34 4.76
N SER A 9 10.43 -8.05 5.04
CA SER A 9 10.30 -7.53 6.39
C SER A 9 8.85 -7.19 6.67
N PHE A 10 8.56 -6.93 7.93
CA PHE A 10 7.26 -6.41 8.33
C PHE A 10 6.94 -5.10 7.61
N TYR A 11 7.94 -4.26 7.42
CA TYR A 11 7.83 -3.02 6.66
C TYR A 11 7.37 -3.29 5.22
N ASP A 12 7.99 -4.27 4.55
CA ASP A 12 7.63 -4.61 3.17
C ASP A 12 6.18 -5.09 3.09
N PHE A 13 5.76 -5.94 4.01
CA PHE A 13 4.39 -6.43 4.08
C PHE A 13 3.39 -5.28 4.15
N VAL A 14 3.71 -4.28 4.96
CA VAL A 14 2.81 -3.15 5.18
C VAL A 14 2.69 -2.27 3.95
N ILE A 15 3.81 -2.02 3.27
CA ILE A 15 3.77 -1.28 2.00
C ILE A 15 2.88 -2.02 1.01
N LEU A 16 3.00 -3.34 0.93
CA LEU A 16 2.22 -4.15 0.00
C LEU A 16 0.72 -4.16 0.31
N THR A 17 0.34 -3.89 1.56
CA THR A 17 -1.08 -3.80 1.93
C THR A 17 -1.63 -2.39 1.85
N SER A 18 -0.80 -1.40 1.50
CA SER A 18 -1.22 -0.01 1.41
C SER A 18 -2.04 0.27 0.16
N ASN A 19 -2.78 1.37 0.20
CA ASN A 19 -3.56 1.82 -0.95
C ASN A 19 -2.67 2.16 -2.15
N VAL A 20 -1.43 2.55 -1.92
CA VAL A 20 -0.47 2.86 -2.98
C VAL A 20 -0.16 1.62 -3.79
N HIS A 21 0.18 0.51 -3.12
CA HIS A 21 0.47 -0.74 -3.81
C HIS A 21 -0.79 -1.32 -4.48
N ILE A 22 -1.94 -1.21 -3.83
CA ILE A 22 -3.19 -1.70 -4.39
C ILE A 22 -3.53 -0.96 -5.70
N ALA A 23 -3.34 0.36 -5.73
CA ALA A 23 -3.54 1.15 -6.94
C ALA A 23 -2.61 0.70 -8.07
N TRP A 24 -1.34 0.48 -7.75
CA TRP A 24 -0.35 -0.05 -8.69
C TRP A 24 -0.78 -1.42 -9.23
N MET A 25 -1.15 -2.32 -8.33
CA MET A 25 -1.56 -3.67 -8.68
C MET A 25 -2.76 -3.68 -9.64
N ARG A 26 -3.78 -2.87 -9.35
CA ARG A 26 -4.98 -2.78 -10.20
C ARG A 26 -4.63 -2.35 -11.60
N THR A 27 -3.76 -1.35 -11.73
CA THR A 27 -3.40 -0.81 -13.03
C THR A 27 -2.53 -1.77 -13.82
N VAL A 28 -1.51 -2.35 -13.19
CA VAL A 28 -0.59 -3.27 -13.86
C VAL A 28 -1.30 -4.56 -14.26
N ALA A 29 -2.08 -5.14 -13.34
CA ALA A 29 -2.83 -6.35 -13.63
C ALA A 29 -3.86 -6.13 -14.74
N GLY A 30 -4.53 -4.98 -14.75
CA GLY A 30 -5.49 -4.65 -15.79
C GLY A 30 -4.84 -4.51 -17.16
N ARG A 31 -3.63 -3.95 -17.22
CA ARG A 31 -2.90 -3.78 -18.49
C ARG A 31 -2.33 -5.08 -19.03
N LEU A 32 -2.07 -6.06 -18.15
CA LEU A 32 -1.53 -7.36 -18.55
C LEU A 32 -2.59 -8.27 -19.14
N GLU A 33 -3.79 -7.79 -19.32
CA GLU A 33 -4.95 -8.52 -19.78
C GLU A 33 -5.60 -9.40 -18.71
N MET A 34 -6.90 -9.41 -18.73
CA MET A 34 -7.70 -10.11 -17.71
C MET A 34 -7.58 -11.62 -17.75
N ARG A 35 -7.20 -12.18 -18.88
CA ARG A 35 -7.07 -13.65 -19.03
C ARG A 35 -5.76 -14.19 -18.48
N TYR A 36 -4.78 -13.31 -18.23
CA TYR A 36 -3.53 -13.74 -17.62
C TYR A 36 -3.65 -13.65 -16.12
N ARG A 37 -3.06 -14.63 -15.46
CA ARG A 37 -3.05 -14.63 -14.01
C ARG A 37 -2.18 -13.49 -13.48
N TYR A 38 -2.61 -12.93 -12.37
CA TYR A 38 -1.78 -11.99 -11.62
C TYR A 38 -0.42 -12.64 -11.34
N SER A 39 0.64 -11.97 -11.75
CA SER A 39 1.99 -12.44 -11.49
C SER A 39 2.61 -11.66 -10.35
N ALA A 40 2.80 -12.31 -9.22
CA ALA A 40 3.47 -11.71 -8.06
C ALA A 40 4.87 -11.21 -8.45
N LYS A 41 5.56 -11.95 -9.31
CA LYS A 41 6.89 -11.59 -9.77
C LYS A 41 6.88 -10.27 -10.54
N ILE A 42 5.95 -10.09 -11.48
CA ILE A 42 5.86 -8.86 -12.27
C ILE A 42 5.45 -7.69 -11.40
N VAL A 43 4.41 -7.86 -10.59
CA VAL A 43 3.89 -6.78 -9.77
C VAL A 43 4.87 -6.38 -8.67
N TYR A 44 5.46 -7.36 -8.00
CA TYR A 44 6.41 -7.10 -6.91
C TYR A 44 7.73 -6.55 -7.42
N ASN A 45 8.33 -7.18 -8.43
CA ASN A 45 9.65 -6.78 -8.92
C ASN A 45 9.64 -5.43 -9.64
N ASN A 46 8.52 -5.07 -10.24
CA ASN A 46 8.39 -3.79 -10.94
C ASN A 46 7.80 -2.68 -10.07
N PHE A 47 7.36 -3.02 -8.87
CA PHE A 47 6.80 -2.02 -7.97
C PHE A 47 7.89 -1.06 -7.51
N PRO A 48 7.70 0.25 -7.71
CA PRO A 48 8.69 1.23 -7.25
C PRO A 48 8.56 1.44 -5.74
N TRP A 49 9.49 0.85 -4.98
CA TRP A 49 9.51 0.98 -3.52
C TRP A 49 9.87 2.42 -3.14
N PRO A 50 9.35 2.94 -2.03
CA PRO A 50 9.66 4.30 -1.62
C PRO A 50 11.06 4.40 -1.06
N GLU A 51 11.72 5.53 -1.35
CA GLU A 51 12.94 5.89 -0.66
C GLU A 51 12.51 6.61 0.61
N VAL A 52 12.83 6.02 1.76
CA VAL A 52 12.35 6.54 3.03
C VAL A 52 13.49 6.82 3.99
N THR A 53 13.27 7.80 4.85
CA THR A 53 14.16 8.04 5.98
C THR A 53 13.90 7.00 7.05
N ASP A 54 14.83 6.86 7.99
CA ASP A 54 14.64 5.96 9.12
C ASP A 54 13.40 6.33 9.95
N GLU A 55 13.11 7.61 10.08
CA GLU A 55 11.93 8.10 10.77
C GLU A 55 10.63 7.68 10.08
N GLN A 56 10.60 7.80 8.75
CA GLN A 56 9.44 7.38 7.97
C GLN A 56 9.24 5.88 8.05
N LYS A 57 10.30 5.11 7.98
CA LYS A 57 10.25 3.66 8.10
C LYS A 57 9.71 3.25 9.47
N GLU A 58 10.16 3.92 10.52
CA GLU A 58 9.66 3.66 11.87
C GLU A 58 8.18 4.00 11.99
N MET A 59 7.75 5.12 11.42
CA MET A 59 6.34 5.53 11.44
C MET A 59 5.45 4.49 10.73
N ILE A 60 5.89 4.02 9.56
CA ILE A 60 5.15 3.00 8.81
C ILE A 60 5.08 1.70 9.62
N SER A 61 6.18 1.33 10.28
CA SER A 61 6.19 0.14 11.13
C SER A 61 5.22 0.25 12.30
N LYS A 62 5.08 1.44 12.87
CA LYS A 62 4.11 1.70 13.94
C LYS A 62 2.67 1.61 13.45
N THR A 63 2.37 2.17 12.28
CA THR A 63 1.02 2.08 11.72
C THR A 63 0.67 0.64 11.37
N ALA A 64 1.65 -0.12 10.94
CA ALA A 64 1.50 -1.54 10.67
C ALA A 64 1.15 -2.32 11.93
N GLN A 65 1.89 -2.06 13.00
CA GLN A 65 1.65 -2.71 14.28
C GLN A 65 0.23 -2.39 14.79
N ALA A 66 -0.22 -1.16 14.57
CA ALA A 66 -1.57 -0.75 14.94
C ALA A 66 -2.64 -1.56 14.19
N ILE A 67 -2.40 -1.92 12.94
CA ILE A 67 -3.32 -2.78 12.19
C ILE A 67 -3.42 -4.16 12.87
N LEU A 68 -2.28 -4.75 13.23
CA LEU A 68 -2.27 -6.06 13.88
C LEU A 68 -2.95 -5.99 15.24
N GLU A 69 -2.73 -4.94 16.01
CA GLU A 69 -3.37 -4.74 17.29
C GLU A 69 -4.89 -4.57 17.16
N ALA A 70 -5.33 -3.82 16.15
CA ALA A 70 -6.76 -3.64 15.89
C ALA A 70 -7.42 -4.97 15.55
N ARG A 71 -6.76 -5.80 14.73
CA ARG A 71 -7.26 -7.14 14.41
C ARG A 71 -7.33 -8.03 15.64
N ALA A 72 -6.36 -7.91 16.53
CA ALA A 72 -6.30 -8.71 17.75
C ALA A 72 -7.43 -8.39 18.74
N LEU A 73 -8.08 -7.23 18.61
CA LEU A 73 -9.24 -6.90 19.43
C LEU A 73 -10.46 -7.79 19.11
N TYR A 74 -10.46 -8.47 17.98
CA TYR A 74 -11.58 -9.26 17.49
C TYR A 74 -11.14 -10.68 17.17
N PRO A 75 -10.70 -11.45 18.17
CA PRO A 75 -10.11 -12.77 17.93
C PRO A 75 -11.11 -13.80 17.41
N ASP A 76 -12.41 -13.58 17.62
CA ASP A 76 -13.46 -14.49 17.18
C ASP A 76 -13.99 -14.17 15.79
N CYS A 77 -13.50 -13.13 15.16
CA CYS A 77 -13.91 -12.74 13.81
C CYS A 77 -12.97 -13.34 12.76
N SER A 78 -13.55 -13.82 11.66
CA SER A 78 -12.73 -14.25 10.52
C SER A 78 -12.16 -13.03 9.79
N LEU A 79 -11.16 -13.25 8.94
CA LEU A 79 -10.65 -12.17 8.09
C LEU A 79 -11.74 -11.63 7.15
N ALA A 80 -12.61 -12.51 6.68
CA ALA A 80 -13.73 -12.09 5.83
C ALA A 80 -14.64 -11.11 6.57
N ASP A 81 -14.93 -11.39 7.85
CA ASP A 81 -15.76 -10.50 8.66
C ASP A 81 -15.07 -9.17 8.92
N LEU A 82 -13.76 -9.20 9.22
CA LEU A 82 -12.98 -8.00 9.52
C LEU A 82 -12.86 -7.07 8.32
N TYR A 83 -12.84 -7.61 7.11
CA TYR A 83 -12.64 -6.81 5.89
C TYR A 83 -13.88 -6.65 5.03
N ASP A 84 -15.05 -7.03 5.55
CA ASP A 84 -16.33 -6.70 4.92
C ASP A 84 -16.67 -5.25 5.23
N GLU A 85 -17.07 -4.49 4.23
CA GLU A 85 -17.38 -3.07 4.42
C GLU A 85 -18.47 -2.83 5.45
N LEU A 86 -19.42 -3.74 5.56
CA LEU A 86 -20.53 -3.60 6.49
C LEU A 86 -20.17 -3.97 7.93
N THR A 87 -19.18 -4.84 8.11
CA THR A 87 -18.84 -5.37 9.44
C THR A 87 -17.44 -5.00 9.90
N MET A 88 -16.67 -4.28 9.08
CA MET A 88 -15.31 -3.87 9.43
C MET A 88 -15.30 -2.98 10.67
N PRO A 89 -14.56 -3.39 11.73
CA PRO A 89 -14.47 -2.55 12.92
C PRO A 89 -13.86 -1.18 12.65
N VAL A 90 -14.34 -0.18 13.37
CA VAL A 90 -13.86 1.20 13.23
C VAL A 90 -12.36 1.30 13.53
N GLU A 91 -11.89 0.58 14.55
CA GLU A 91 -10.48 0.59 14.94
C GLU A 91 -9.59 0.07 13.80
N LEU A 92 -10.05 -0.98 13.12
CA LEU A 92 -9.31 -1.55 12.01
C LEU A 92 -9.29 -0.62 10.81
N ARG A 93 -10.44 0.01 10.51
CA ARG A 93 -10.53 0.98 9.41
C ARG A 93 -9.62 2.17 9.66
N GLN A 94 -9.61 2.69 10.87
CA GLN A 94 -8.76 3.81 11.23
C GLN A 94 -7.27 3.44 11.16
N ALA A 95 -6.92 2.23 11.58
CA ALA A 95 -5.54 1.76 11.52
C ALA A 95 -5.05 1.67 10.07
N HIS A 96 -5.89 1.15 9.17
CA HIS A 96 -5.55 1.10 7.75
C HIS A 96 -5.42 2.48 7.12
N GLN A 97 -6.32 3.41 7.48
CA GLN A 97 -6.25 4.77 6.98
C GLN A 97 -4.95 5.46 7.44
N ALA A 98 -4.57 5.27 8.69
CA ALA A 98 -3.33 5.83 9.21
C ALA A 98 -2.11 5.25 8.48
N ASN A 99 -2.14 3.95 8.20
CA ASN A 99 -1.08 3.29 7.45
C ASN A 99 -1.00 3.84 6.02
N ASP A 100 -2.13 3.98 5.36
CA ASP A 100 -2.17 4.53 3.99
C ASP A 100 -1.58 5.93 3.96
N MET A 101 -1.92 6.77 4.92
CA MET A 101 -1.38 8.13 4.99
C MET A 101 0.14 8.12 5.24
N ALA A 102 0.63 7.23 6.10
CA ALA A 102 2.06 7.13 6.37
C ALA A 102 2.83 6.71 5.11
N VAL A 103 2.29 5.75 4.37
CA VAL A 103 2.90 5.29 3.11
C VAL A 103 2.86 6.40 2.06
N MET A 104 1.73 7.09 1.93
CA MET A 104 1.59 8.20 0.98
C MET A 104 2.56 9.33 1.29
N ARG A 105 2.78 9.64 2.56
CA ARG A 105 3.78 10.64 2.95
C ARG A 105 5.19 10.20 2.56
N ALA A 106 5.49 8.92 2.75
CA ALA A 106 6.80 8.37 2.39
C ALA A 106 7.09 8.51 0.90
N TYR A 107 6.05 8.40 0.06
CA TYR A 107 6.18 8.61 -1.38
C TYR A 107 6.08 10.08 -1.80
N GLY A 108 5.67 10.95 -0.91
CA GLY A 108 5.39 12.33 -1.26
C GLY A 108 4.16 12.49 -2.15
N MET A 109 3.15 11.66 -1.93
CA MET A 109 1.91 11.65 -2.74
C MET A 109 0.96 12.78 -2.36
N GLN A 110 1.48 14.00 -2.34
CA GLN A 110 0.73 15.19 -1.98
C GLN A 110 0.91 16.25 -3.06
N LYS A 111 -0.09 17.12 -3.22
CA LYS A 111 -0.03 18.27 -4.10
C LYS A 111 -0.63 19.47 -3.40
N ILE A 112 -0.36 20.65 -3.93
CA ILE A 112 -0.92 21.90 -3.40
C ILE A 112 -2.03 22.36 -4.35
N VAL A 113 -3.23 22.52 -3.80
CA VAL A 113 -4.39 23.02 -4.54
C VAL A 113 -4.95 24.19 -3.74
N ASP A 114 -5.00 25.37 -4.37
CA ASP A 114 -5.48 26.61 -3.73
C ASP A 114 -4.76 26.90 -2.41
N GLY A 115 -3.44 26.64 -2.37
CA GLY A 115 -2.62 26.89 -1.19
C GLY A 115 -2.72 25.84 -0.10
N LYS A 116 -3.50 24.79 -0.31
CA LYS A 116 -3.67 23.70 0.67
C LYS A 116 -3.05 22.40 0.18
N LYS A 117 -2.43 21.67 1.09
CA LYS A 117 -1.92 20.33 0.78
C LYS A 117 -3.08 19.35 0.70
N THR A 118 -3.12 18.59 -0.39
CA THR A 118 -4.11 17.52 -0.58
C THR A 118 -3.39 16.26 -1.03
N TRP A 119 -4.03 15.11 -0.80
CA TRP A 119 -3.50 13.83 -1.26
C TRP A 119 -3.75 13.68 -2.77
N LEU A 120 -2.83 12.99 -3.43
CA LEU A 120 -3.04 12.62 -4.84
C LEU A 120 -4.22 11.66 -4.94
N THR A 121 -4.96 11.75 -6.04
CA THR A 121 -5.98 10.77 -6.39
C THR A 121 -5.33 9.44 -6.76
N GLU A 122 -6.12 8.36 -6.88
CA GLU A 122 -5.58 7.06 -7.30
C GLU A 122 -4.89 7.17 -8.67
N SER A 123 -5.50 7.87 -9.63
CA SER A 123 -4.91 8.06 -10.96
C SER A 123 -3.59 8.82 -10.90
N GLU A 124 -3.52 9.87 -10.11
CA GLU A 124 -2.30 10.65 -9.94
C GLU A 124 -1.21 9.85 -9.24
N THR A 125 -1.60 9.03 -8.26
CA THR A 125 -0.67 8.14 -7.54
C THR A 125 -0.05 7.15 -8.52
N VAL A 126 -0.87 6.51 -9.35
CA VAL A 126 -0.39 5.55 -10.35
C VAL A 126 0.55 6.22 -11.34
N ALA A 127 0.21 7.43 -11.81
CA ALA A 127 1.07 8.17 -12.73
C ALA A 127 2.44 8.44 -12.11
N ARG A 128 2.47 8.84 -10.83
CA ARG A 128 3.72 9.07 -10.12
C ARG A 128 4.55 7.79 -9.99
N LEU A 129 3.90 6.67 -9.70
CA LEU A 129 4.58 5.39 -9.59
C LEU A 129 5.18 4.96 -10.92
N PHE A 130 4.50 5.19 -12.04
CA PHE A 130 5.06 4.89 -13.36
C PHE A 130 6.27 5.76 -13.68
N GLU A 131 6.25 7.04 -13.29
CA GLU A 131 7.42 7.91 -13.44
C GLU A 131 8.61 7.35 -12.66
N MET A 132 8.37 6.92 -11.41
CA MET A 132 9.41 6.32 -10.58
C MET A 132 9.95 5.03 -11.20
N TYR A 133 9.07 4.20 -11.75
CA TYR A 133 9.43 2.97 -12.42
C TYR A 133 10.31 3.26 -13.66
N GLU A 134 9.93 4.24 -14.47
CA GLU A 134 10.70 4.63 -15.63
C GLU A 134 12.09 5.12 -15.24
N ASP A 135 12.20 5.92 -14.19
CA ASP A 135 13.49 6.40 -13.71
C ASP A 135 14.39 5.27 -13.25
N LEU A 136 13.82 4.24 -12.62
CA LEU A 136 14.57 3.07 -12.19
C LEU A 136 15.06 2.22 -13.35
N THR A 137 14.27 2.14 -14.43
CA THR A 137 14.61 1.30 -15.58
C THR A 137 15.58 1.96 -16.57
N LYS A 138 15.76 3.28 -16.46
CA LYS A 138 16.71 4.02 -17.31
C LYS A 138 18.16 3.86 -16.87
N LYS A 139 18.40 3.25 -15.74
CA LYS A 139 19.76 3.08 -15.20
C LYS A 139 20.41 1.79 -15.68
#